data_1a7bbda912168b4ce6d24be2ad88a40b
#
_entry.id   1a7bbda912168b4ce6d24be2ad88a40b
#
_cell.length_a   1.000
_cell.length_b   1.000
_cell.length_c   1.000
_cell.angle_alpha   90.00
_cell.angle_beta   90.00
_cell.angle_gamma   90.00
#
_symmetry.space_group_name_H-M   'P 1'
#
loop_
_entity.id
_entity.type
_entity.pdbx_description
1 polymer ?
#
loop_
_entity_poly.entity_id
_entity_poly.type
_entity_poly.pdbx_seq_one_letter_code
_entity_poly.pdbx_strand_id
1 'polypeptide(L)'
;KDHFICLVSHIPILSICAGLYFEKTEANGDLMIKRNLMHTDFLSLRKIFANTPQLKCCISGHIHMQDELTYQGIKYYCNGAVCGNWWKGAFNNFEPAYALMEFYDDGHTKRTIINY
;
A
#
# COMPACT_ATOMS: atom_id res chain seq x y z
N LYS A 1 -25.47 8.58 -6.06
CA LYS A 1 -25.80 7.25 -5.54
C LYS A 1 -24.55 6.61 -4.97
N ASP A 2 -24.67 6.17 -3.79
CA ASP A 2 -23.63 5.97 -2.80
C ASP A 2 -22.90 4.65 -2.99
N HIS A 3 -21.91 4.66 -3.89
CA HIS A 3 -20.96 3.58 -4.00
C HIS A 3 -19.64 4.05 -3.41
N PHE A 4 -19.06 3.27 -2.51
CA PHE A 4 -17.70 3.47 -2.08
C PHE A 4 -16.73 2.90 -3.10
N ILE A 5 -15.57 3.51 -3.19
CA ILE A 5 -14.53 3.13 -4.15
C ILE A 5 -13.36 2.54 -3.39
N CYS A 6 -12.93 1.36 -3.81
CA CYS A 6 -11.63 0.78 -3.48
C CYS A 6 -10.78 0.80 -4.76
N LEU A 7 -9.63 1.46 -4.71
CA LEU A 7 -8.69 1.49 -5.81
C LEU A 7 -7.66 0.38 -5.62
N VAL A 8 -7.41 -0.40 -6.66
CA VAL A 8 -6.40 -1.47 -6.64
C VAL A 8 -5.32 -1.14 -7.64
N SER A 9 -4.07 -1.15 -7.21
CA SER A 9 -2.89 -0.96 -8.04
C SER A 9 -1.83 -1.99 -7.73
N HIS A 10 -0.95 -2.31 -8.69
CA HIS A 10 0.16 -3.21 -8.42
C HIS A 10 1.21 -2.52 -7.54
N ILE A 11 1.74 -1.39 -8.00
CA ILE A 11 2.69 -0.57 -7.25
C ILE A 11 1.91 0.26 -6.22
N PRO A 12 2.39 0.39 -4.96
CA PRO A 12 1.73 1.22 -3.97
C PRO A 12 1.62 2.69 -4.40
N ILE A 13 0.46 3.29 -4.16
CA ILE A 13 0.28 4.74 -4.28
C ILE A 13 0.99 5.43 -3.11
N LEU A 14 0.79 4.93 -1.91
CA LEU A 14 1.54 5.29 -0.70
C LEU A 14 1.93 4.03 0.06
N SER A 15 3.18 3.97 0.52
CA SER A 15 3.71 2.91 1.36
C SER A 15 4.87 3.44 2.21
N ILE A 16 4.85 3.15 3.49
CA ILE A 16 5.95 3.45 4.40
C ILE A 16 7.12 2.50 4.14
N CYS A 17 6.84 1.23 3.88
CA CYS A 17 7.86 0.22 3.61
C CYS A 17 8.70 0.55 2.38
N ALA A 18 8.12 1.21 1.37
CA ALA A 18 8.86 1.64 0.17
C ALA A 18 10.01 2.60 0.49
N GLY A 19 9.89 3.39 1.56
CA GLY A 19 10.95 4.28 2.03
C GLY A 19 11.90 3.61 3.04
N LEU A 20 11.36 2.84 3.98
CA LEU A 20 12.14 2.32 5.12
C LEU A 20 13.03 1.14 4.77
N TYR A 21 12.58 0.22 3.90
CA TYR A 21 13.26 -1.05 3.68
C TYR A 21 14.12 -1.12 2.40
N PHE A 22 13.97 -0.16 1.51
CA PHE A 22 14.75 -0.09 0.28
C PHE A 22 15.76 1.05 0.31
N GLU A 23 16.42 1.21 1.43
CA GLU A 23 17.35 2.30 1.72
C GLU A 23 18.18 2.72 0.51
N LYS A 24 17.89 3.88 0.00
CA LYS A 24 18.76 4.58 -0.91
C LYS A 24 18.97 5.98 -0.36
N THR A 25 20.18 6.24 0.10
CA THR A 25 20.58 7.54 0.64
C THR A 25 21.45 8.26 -0.39
N GLU A 26 21.14 9.51 -0.66
CA GLU A 26 21.99 10.40 -1.44
C GLU A 26 23.19 10.87 -0.60
N ALA A 27 24.20 11.44 -1.27
CA ALA A 27 25.42 11.87 -0.61
C ALA A 27 25.20 12.95 0.47
N ASN A 28 24.12 13.71 0.41
CA ASN A 28 23.72 14.73 1.38
C ASN A 28 22.90 14.15 2.56
N GLY A 29 22.61 12.83 2.54
CA GLY A 29 21.83 12.16 3.59
C GLY A 29 20.33 12.07 3.30
N ASP A 30 19.83 12.57 2.20
CA ASP A 30 18.41 12.46 1.83
C ASP A 30 18.03 11.01 1.51
N LEU A 31 16.88 10.58 2.01
CA LEU A 31 16.28 9.30 1.63
C LEU A 31 15.56 9.43 0.29
N MET A 32 15.88 8.56 -0.63
CA MET A 32 15.25 8.50 -1.93
C MET A 32 14.35 7.26 -2.04
N ILE A 33 13.10 7.47 -2.44
CA ILE A 33 12.21 6.38 -2.82
C ILE A 33 12.35 6.12 -4.32
N LYS A 34 12.70 4.89 -4.69
CA LYS A 34 12.80 4.51 -6.10
C LYS A 34 11.42 4.57 -6.77
N ARG A 35 11.38 5.12 -7.99
CA ARG A 35 10.13 5.28 -8.77
C ARG A 35 9.36 3.99 -9.05
N ASN A 36 9.99 2.83 -8.94
CA ASN A 36 9.35 1.53 -9.14
C ASN A 36 8.80 0.92 -7.84
N LEU A 37 8.94 1.59 -6.70
CA LEU A 37 8.45 1.11 -5.41
C LEU A 37 7.20 1.84 -4.92
N MET A 38 6.95 3.05 -5.43
CA MET A 38 5.80 3.86 -5.07
C MET A 38 5.45 4.78 -6.24
N HIS A 39 4.19 5.13 -6.41
CA HIS A 39 3.75 6.06 -7.44
C HIS A 39 4.44 7.42 -7.32
N THR A 40 4.98 7.92 -8.42
CA THR A 40 5.65 9.22 -8.48
C THR A 40 4.70 10.38 -8.72
N ASP A 41 3.49 10.11 -9.16
CA ASP A 41 2.43 11.08 -9.45
C ASP A 41 1.44 11.26 -8.28
N PHE A 42 1.84 10.88 -7.06
CA PHE A 42 1.00 10.94 -5.87
C PHE A 42 0.35 12.32 -5.67
N LEU A 43 1.09 13.41 -5.91
CA LEU A 43 0.54 14.76 -5.75
C LEU A 43 -0.61 15.06 -6.72
N SER A 44 -0.56 14.51 -7.93
CA SER A 44 -1.65 14.60 -8.90
C SER A 44 -2.84 13.73 -8.52
N LEU A 45 -2.57 12.49 -8.12
CA LEU A 45 -3.61 11.58 -7.62
C LEU A 45 -4.31 12.14 -6.39
N ARG A 46 -3.57 12.75 -5.46
CA ARG A 46 -4.12 13.38 -4.26
C ARG A 46 -5.17 14.46 -4.59
N LYS A 47 -4.93 15.26 -5.64
CA LYS A 47 -5.91 16.27 -6.09
C LYS A 47 -7.22 15.62 -6.56
N ILE A 48 -7.13 14.51 -7.27
CA ILE A 48 -8.29 13.74 -7.70
C ILE A 48 -9.00 13.14 -6.49
N PHE A 49 -8.27 12.54 -5.57
CA PHE A 49 -8.80 11.89 -4.37
C PHE A 49 -9.51 12.88 -3.44
N ALA A 50 -8.99 14.09 -3.29
CA ALA A 50 -9.63 15.15 -2.50
C ALA A 50 -11.03 15.55 -3.03
N ASN A 51 -11.29 15.32 -4.32
CA ASN A 51 -12.57 15.56 -4.97
C ASN A 51 -13.40 14.27 -5.14
N THR A 52 -12.98 13.16 -4.52
CA THR A 52 -13.63 11.84 -4.61
C THR A 52 -13.91 11.30 -3.21
N PRO A 53 -14.91 11.86 -2.49
CA PRO A 53 -15.19 11.47 -1.10
C PRO A 53 -15.62 10.01 -0.95
N GLN A 54 -16.02 9.36 -2.04
CA GLN A 54 -16.37 7.95 -2.08
C GLN A 54 -15.12 7.02 -2.00
N LEU A 55 -13.91 7.51 -2.33
CA LEU A 55 -12.69 6.72 -2.23
C LEU A 55 -12.33 6.49 -0.77
N LYS A 56 -12.37 5.23 -0.34
CA LYS A 56 -12.14 4.84 1.06
C LYS A 56 -10.81 4.15 1.27
N CYS A 57 -10.34 3.38 0.29
CA CYS A 57 -9.06 2.72 0.40
C CYS A 57 -8.36 2.51 -0.94
N CYS A 58 -7.05 2.35 -0.86
CA CYS A 58 -6.18 1.90 -1.93
C CYS A 58 -5.49 0.61 -1.48
N ILE A 59 -5.49 -0.41 -2.33
CA ILE A 59 -4.87 -1.72 -2.07
C ILE A 59 -3.76 -1.93 -3.08
N SER A 60 -2.62 -2.41 -2.61
CA SER A 60 -1.44 -2.69 -3.45
C SER A 60 -0.64 -3.88 -2.96
N GLY A 61 0.35 -4.28 -3.75
CA GLY A 61 1.33 -5.31 -3.43
C GLY A 61 2.73 -4.89 -3.84
N HIS A 62 3.35 -5.62 -4.77
CA HIS A 62 4.62 -5.35 -5.44
C HIS A 62 5.87 -5.40 -4.56
N ILE A 63 5.87 -4.71 -3.43
CA ILE A 63 7.07 -4.60 -2.57
C ILE A 63 7.28 -5.81 -1.66
N HIS A 64 6.39 -6.79 -1.68
CA HIS A 64 6.42 -8.02 -0.89
C HIS A 64 6.45 -7.81 0.64
N MET A 65 6.10 -6.64 1.09
CA MET A 65 6.02 -6.26 2.51
C MET A 65 4.62 -5.77 2.84
N GLN A 66 4.33 -5.65 4.11
CA GLN A 66 3.00 -5.31 4.61
C GLN A 66 3.07 -3.98 5.34
N ASP A 67 2.24 -3.05 4.97
CA ASP A 67 1.97 -1.85 5.75
C ASP A 67 0.51 -1.40 5.64
N GLU A 68 0.16 -0.49 6.50
CA GLU A 68 -1.13 0.19 6.49
C GLU A 68 -0.93 1.60 6.99
N LEU A 69 -1.47 2.56 6.28
CA LEU A 69 -1.50 3.94 6.73
C LEU A 69 -2.81 4.61 6.34
N THR A 70 -3.18 5.64 7.07
CA THR A 70 -4.31 6.50 6.75
C THR A 70 -3.79 7.90 6.45
N TYR A 71 -4.12 8.43 5.29
CA TYR A 71 -3.79 9.80 4.92
C TYR A 71 -4.99 10.49 4.31
N GLN A 72 -5.36 11.63 4.90
CA GLN A 72 -6.53 12.42 4.48
C GLN A 72 -7.83 11.58 4.37
N GLY A 73 -8.06 10.71 5.34
CA GLY A 73 -9.27 9.87 5.42
C GLY A 73 -9.30 8.66 4.50
N ILE A 74 -8.25 8.43 3.71
CA ILE A 74 -8.13 7.28 2.82
C ILE A 74 -7.13 6.29 3.44
N LYS A 75 -7.50 5.01 3.50
CA LYS A 75 -6.61 3.94 3.92
C LYS A 75 -5.80 3.41 2.75
N TYR A 76 -4.51 3.23 2.98
CA TYR A 76 -3.58 2.63 2.01
C TYR A 76 -3.06 1.34 2.58
N TYR A 77 -3.33 0.24 1.90
CA TYR A 77 -2.92 -1.11 2.29
C TYR A 77 -1.91 -1.65 1.29
N CYS A 78 -0.72 -2.03 1.76
CA CYS A 78 0.18 -2.90 1.03
C CYS A 78 0.10 -4.30 1.65
N ASN A 79 -0.29 -5.30 0.88
CA ASN A 79 -0.74 -6.58 1.42
C ASN A 79 0.34 -7.68 1.41
N GLY A 80 1.59 -7.34 1.09
CA GLY A 80 2.64 -8.32 1.00
C GLY A 80 2.53 -9.18 -0.25
N ALA A 81 3.06 -10.38 -0.19
CA ALA A 81 3.05 -11.32 -1.31
C ALA A 81 2.78 -12.75 -0.84
N VAL A 82 1.94 -13.45 -1.59
CA VAL A 82 1.69 -14.89 -1.41
C VAL A 82 2.98 -15.70 -1.51
N CYS A 83 3.90 -15.29 -2.40
CA CYS A 83 5.18 -15.96 -2.59
C CYS A 83 6.28 -15.52 -1.60
N GLY A 84 6.00 -14.57 -0.69
CA GLY A 84 7.02 -14.00 0.19
C GLY A 84 8.26 -13.54 -0.58
N ASN A 85 9.41 -14.11 -0.28
CA ASN A 85 10.67 -13.92 -1.01
C ASN A 85 10.79 -14.87 -2.20
N TRP A 86 9.90 -14.73 -3.21
CA TRP A 86 9.88 -15.56 -4.42
C TRP A 86 9.95 -17.07 -4.09
N TRP A 87 9.08 -17.51 -3.18
CA TRP A 87 8.97 -18.90 -2.68
C TRP A 87 10.19 -19.38 -1.86
N LYS A 88 10.99 -18.45 -1.34
CA LYS A 88 12.18 -18.74 -0.51
C LYS A 88 12.00 -18.34 0.97
N GLY A 89 10.76 -18.30 1.46
CA GLY A 89 10.43 -17.91 2.82
C GLY A 89 10.10 -16.42 2.94
N ALA A 90 10.38 -15.83 4.09
CA ALA A 90 10.09 -14.42 4.39
C ALA A 90 10.95 -13.45 3.57
N PHE A 91 10.38 -12.30 3.25
CA PHE A 91 11.08 -11.15 2.66
C PHE A 91 11.13 -10.02 3.68
N ASN A 92 12.33 -9.59 4.08
CA ASN A 92 12.54 -8.58 5.13
C ASN A 92 11.71 -8.85 6.41
N ASN A 93 11.66 -10.13 6.85
CA ASN A 93 10.85 -10.62 7.98
C ASN A 93 9.32 -10.58 7.77
N PHE A 94 8.83 -10.28 6.58
CA PHE A 94 7.44 -10.45 6.22
C PHE A 94 7.23 -11.85 5.64
N GLU A 95 6.46 -12.66 6.33
CA GLU A 95 6.13 -14.02 5.91
C GLU A 95 5.26 -14.03 4.65
N PRO A 96 5.27 -15.12 3.86
CA PRO A 96 4.28 -15.33 2.82
C PRO A 96 2.88 -15.15 3.38
N ALA A 97 2.07 -14.34 2.69
CA ALA A 97 0.76 -13.97 3.21
C ALA A 97 -0.22 -13.58 2.11
N TYR A 98 -1.50 -13.65 2.45
CA TYR A 98 -2.57 -12.99 1.71
C TYR A 98 -3.43 -12.17 2.67
N ALA A 99 -4.22 -11.27 2.12
CA ALA A 99 -5.09 -10.39 2.89
C ALA A 99 -6.55 -10.75 2.66
N LEU A 100 -7.30 -10.88 3.75
CA LEU A 100 -8.76 -10.86 3.72
C LEU A 100 -9.22 -9.41 3.95
N MET A 101 -9.99 -8.90 3.00
CA MET A 101 -10.54 -7.54 3.06
C MET A 101 -12.03 -7.60 3.31
N GLU A 102 -12.49 -6.89 4.32
CA GLU A 102 -13.89 -6.70 4.65
C GLU A 102 -14.29 -5.27 4.32
N PHE A 103 -15.37 -5.10 3.58
CA PHE A 103 -15.93 -3.81 3.18
C PHE A 103 -17.32 -3.67 3.77
N TYR A 104 -17.56 -2.57 4.46
CA TYR A 104 -18.81 -2.31 5.16
C TYR A 104 -19.63 -1.23 4.45
N ASP A 105 -20.94 -1.25 4.63
CA ASP A 105 -21.89 -0.35 3.97
C ASP A 105 -21.71 1.12 4.35
N ASP A 106 -21.05 1.40 5.47
CA ASP A 106 -20.70 2.76 5.91
C ASP A 106 -19.38 3.27 5.29
N GLY A 107 -18.73 2.45 4.44
CA GLY A 107 -17.44 2.76 3.82
C GLY A 107 -16.23 2.40 4.69
N HIS A 108 -16.45 1.83 5.87
CA HIS A 108 -15.37 1.28 6.67
C HIS A 108 -14.73 0.08 5.98
N THR A 109 -13.42 -0.11 6.17
CA THR A 109 -12.69 -1.27 5.66
C THR A 109 -11.85 -1.90 6.77
N LYS A 110 -11.77 -3.22 6.77
CA LYS A 110 -10.92 -3.98 7.68
C LYS A 110 -10.06 -4.96 6.88
N ARG A 111 -8.80 -5.04 7.26
CA ARG A 111 -7.85 -5.99 6.69
C ARG A 111 -7.41 -7.00 7.75
N THR A 112 -7.38 -8.26 7.39
CA THR A 112 -6.76 -9.33 8.16
C THR A 112 -5.66 -9.96 7.30
N ILE A 113 -4.42 -9.94 7.76
CA ILE A 113 -3.30 -10.64 7.12
C ILE A 113 -3.29 -12.09 7.61
N ILE A 114 -3.19 -13.00 6.67
CA ILE A 114 -3.12 -14.45 6.93
C ILE A 114 -1.78 -14.96 6.39
N ASN A 115 -0.90 -15.31 7.31
CA ASN A 115 0.39 -15.95 7.01
C ASN A 115 0.21 -17.47 6.91
N TYR A 116 1.11 -18.16 6.19
CA TYR A 116 1.07 -19.64 6.07
C TYR A 116 2.46 -20.22 5.81
#